data_9ece4d46e8625158167fd68a58905989
#
_entry.id   9ece4d46e8625158167fd68a58905989
#
_cell.length_a   1.000
_cell.length_b   1.000
_cell.length_c   1.000
_cell.angle_alpha   90.00
_cell.angle_beta   90.00
_cell.angle_gamma   90.00
#
_symmetry.space_group_name_H-M   'P 1'
#
loop_
_entity.id
_entity.type
_entity.pdbx_description
1 polymer ?
#
loop_
_entity_poly.entity_id
_entity_poly.type
_entity_poly.pdbx_seq_one_letter_code
_entity_poly.pdbx_strand_id
1 'polypeptide(L)'
;MSSAPADTPVYRRLRRESLTDSWLSARLGVDTGRLAAMRRAGDLIGVREPGGQAYLYPAWQFQNGKPRPLVPQLVRTAREAGLDDERLYEVMTMRVGLGGEQRLSDLLVAGQDEAVLAAVRSGARP
;
A
#
# COMPACT_ATOMS: atom_id res chain seq x y z
N MET A 1 -18.95 -20.09 10.05
CA MET A 1 -18.27 -19.48 9.17
C MET A 1 -17.39 -18.39 9.71
N SER A 2 -16.36 -18.23 9.15
CA SER A 2 -15.44 -17.24 9.69
C SER A 2 -15.96 -15.84 9.41
N SER A 3 -15.75 -14.98 10.33
CA SER A 3 -16.09 -13.61 10.14
C SER A 3 -15.15 -13.02 9.11
N ALA A 4 -15.70 -12.22 8.25
CA ALA A 4 -14.88 -11.54 7.27
C ALA A 4 -13.96 -10.57 7.98
N PRO A 5 -12.72 -10.45 7.53
CA PRO A 5 -11.81 -9.46 8.10
C PRO A 5 -12.18 -8.03 7.73
N ALA A 6 -13.34 -7.84 7.09
CA ALA A 6 -13.72 -6.52 6.60
C ALA A 6 -13.84 -5.48 7.69
N ASP A 7 -14.07 -5.91 8.94
CA ASP A 7 -14.23 -4.98 10.04
C ASP A 7 -12.99 -4.83 10.90
N THR A 8 -11.87 -5.41 10.49
CA THR A 8 -10.64 -5.23 11.25
C THR A 8 -10.17 -3.78 11.16
N PRO A 9 -9.41 -3.30 12.15
CA PRO A 9 -8.88 -1.94 12.09
C PRO A 9 -8.04 -1.68 10.84
N VAL A 10 -7.31 -2.68 10.38
CA VAL A 10 -6.48 -2.54 9.18
C VAL A 10 -7.34 -2.24 7.96
N TYR A 11 -8.43 -2.98 7.79
CA TYR A 11 -9.27 -2.78 6.61
C TYR A 11 -10.12 -1.54 6.71
N ARG A 12 -10.50 -1.14 7.92
CA ARG A 12 -11.19 0.15 8.07
C ARG A 12 -10.28 1.30 7.69
N ARG A 13 -9.00 1.20 8.06
CA ARG A 13 -8.01 2.20 7.67
C ARG A 13 -7.81 2.19 6.17
N LEU A 14 -7.72 1.00 5.58
CA LEU A 14 -7.54 0.88 4.14
C LEU A 14 -8.65 1.63 3.39
N ARG A 15 -9.90 1.40 3.78
CA ARG A 15 -11.02 2.06 3.12
C ARG A 15 -11.00 3.56 3.32
N ARG A 16 -10.57 4.01 4.49
CA ARG A 16 -10.57 5.43 4.81
C ARG A 16 -9.49 6.20 4.08
N GLU A 17 -8.34 5.59 3.85
CA GLU A 17 -7.21 6.32 3.29
C GLU A 17 -6.86 5.92 1.86
N SER A 18 -7.74 5.19 1.20
CA SER A 18 -7.43 4.67 -0.13
C SER A 18 -8.32 5.27 -1.20
N LEU A 19 -7.83 5.19 -2.43
CA LEU A 19 -8.52 5.68 -3.61
C LEU A 19 -9.11 4.49 -4.36
N THR A 20 -10.25 4.71 -5.02
CA THR A 20 -10.90 3.66 -5.80
C THR A 20 -10.31 3.58 -7.20
N ASP A 21 -10.58 2.46 -7.89
CA ASP A 21 -10.20 2.30 -9.29
C ASP A 21 -10.71 3.45 -10.14
N SER A 22 -11.99 3.78 -9.99
CA SER A 22 -12.60 4.80 -10.84
C SER A 22 -11.97 6.15 -10.64
N TRP A 23 -11.79 6.54 -9.38
CA TRP A 23 -11.21 7.84 -9.09
C TRP A 23 -9.78 7.93 -9.62
N LEU A 24 -8.99 6.88 -9.36
CA LEU A 24 -7.59 6.86 -9.75
C LEU A 24 -7.43 6.80 -11.25
N SER A 25 -8.27 6.01 -11.92
CA SER A 25 -8.27 5.91 -13.37
C SER A 25 -8.48 7.28 -14.00
N ALA A 26 -9.47 8.02 -13.50
CA ALA A 26 -9.75 9.36 -13.99
C ALA A 26 -8.57 10.30 -13.71
N ARG A 27 -8.00 10.20 -12.52
CA ARG A 27 -6.92 11.09 -12.11
C ARG A 27 -5.66 10.88 -12.94
N LEU A 28 -5.33 9.63 -13.22
CA LEU A 28 -4.12 9.31 -13.98
C LEU A 28 -4.33 9.33 -15.49
N GLY A 29 -5.60 9.40 -15.92
CA GLY A 29 -5.90 9.43 -17.35
C GLY A 29 -5.69 8.07 -18.01
N VAL A 30 -5.90 6.98 -17.29
CA VAL A 30 -5.76 5.64 -17.83
C VAL A 30 -7.03 4.85 -17.55
N ASP A 31 -7.28 3.80 -18.32
CA ASP A 31 -8.45 2.97 -18.06
C ASP A 31 -8.14 1.98 -16.93
N THR A 32 -9.17 1.29 -16.45
CA THR A 32 -9.01 0.39 -15.32
C THR A 32 -8.18 -0.84 -15.67
N GLY A 33 -8.17 -1.24 -16.93
CA GLY A 33 -7.30 -2.33 -17.38
C GLY A 33 -5.83 -1.96 -17.29
N ARG A 34 -5.50 -0.73 -17.68
CA ARG A 34 -4.15 -0.23 -17.57
C ARG A 34 -3.75 -0.12 -16.11
N LEU A 35 -4.68 0.34 -15.27
CA LEU A 35 -4.43 0.46 -13.85
C LEU A 35 -4.11 -0.90 -13.24
N ALA A 36 -4.85 -1.95 -13.62
CA ALA A 36 -4.59 -3.29 -13.15
C ALA A 36 -3.21 -3.79 -13.62
N ALA A 37 -2.82 -3.45 -14.85
CA ALA A 37 -1.52 -3.83 -15.36
C ALA A 37 -0.40 -3.16 -14.57
N MET A 38 -0.57 -1.89 -14.23
CA MET A 38 0.41 -1.16 -13.42
C MET A 38 0.55 -1.78 -12.04
N ARG A 39 -0.57 -2.17 -11.44
CA ARG A 39 -0.53 -2.84 -10.13
C ARG A 39 0.21 -4.17 -10.23
N ARG A 40 -0.09 -4.98 -11.23
CA ARG A 40 0.57 -6.27 -11.38
C ARG A 40 2.06 -6.12 -11.66
N ALA A 41 2.43 -5.06 -12.36
CA ALA A 41 3.85 -4.81 -12.68
C ALA A 41 4.62 -4.26 -11.48
N GLY A 42 3.93 -3.89 -10.41
CA GLY A 42 4.60 -3.35 -9.24
C GLY A 42 4.78 -1.85 -9.25
N ASP A 43 4.08 -1.16 -10.14
CA ASP A 43 4.15 0.30 -10.21
C ASP A 43 3.16 0.97 -9.26
N LEU A 44 2.21 0.21 -8.74
CA LEU A 44 1.21 0.69 -7.81
C LEU A 44 0.98 -0.35 -6.72
N ILE A 45 0.63 0.12 -5.53
CA ILE A 45 0.22 -0.74 -4.44
C ILE A 45 -1.29 -0.74 -4.39
N GLY A 46 -1.90 -1.87 -4.67
CA GLY A 46 -3.35 -2.01 -4.63
C GLY A 46 -3.73 -3.21 -3.78
N VAL A 47 -4.70 -3.03 -2.90
CA VAL A 47 -5.15 -4.08 -1.99
C VAL A 47 -6.59 -4.40 -2.32
N ARG A 48 -6.88 -5.68 -2.48
CA ARG A 48 -8.23 -6.12 -2.77
C ARG A 48 -9.13 -5.85 -1.59
N GLU A 49 -10.27 -5.26 -1.86
CA GLU A 49 -11.23 -4.96 -0.81
C GLU A 49 -11.78 -6.26 -0.23
N PRO A 50 -11.79 -6.43 1.10
CA PRO A 50 -12.30 -7.64 1.71
C PRO A 50 -13.76 -7.85 1.35
N GLY A 51 -14.07 -9.06 0.88
CA GLY A 51 -15.44 -9.38 0.51
C GLY A 51 -15.87 -8.85 -0.84
N GLY A 52 -14.97 -8.19 -1.57
CA GLY A 52 -15.31 -7.59 -2.84
C GLY A 52 -14.30 -7.94 -3.92
N GLN A 53 -14.53 -7.39 -5.11
CA GLN A 53 -13.65 -7.59 -6.24
C GLN A 53 -12.79 -6.37 -6.53
N ALA A 54 -13.16 -5.24 -5.96
CA ALA A 54 -12.48 -3.99 -6.24
C ALA A 54 -11.14 -3.91 -5.52
N TYR A 55 -10.22 -3.14 -6.10
CA TYR A 55 -8.95 -2.84 -5.43
C TYR A 55 -8.99 -1.43 -4.90
N LEU A 56 -8.33 -1.24 -3.78
CA LEU A 56 -8.17 0.06 -3.15
C LEU A 56 -6.70 0.41 -3.18
N TYR A 57 -6.40 1.67 -3.44
CA TYR A 57 -5.03 2.12 -3.64
C TYR A 57 -4.70 3.15 -2.57
N PRO A 58 -3.87 2.78 -1.57
CA PRO A 58 -3.54 3.73 -0.49
C PRO A 58 -3.03 5.05 -1.04
N ALA A 59 -3.57 6.14 -0.51
CA ALA A 59 -3.27 7.46 -1.05
C ALA A 59 -1.85 7.92 -0.76
N TRP A 60 -1.23 7.40 0.30
CA TRP A 60 0.11 7.85 0.68
C TRP A 60 1.19 7.45 -0.32
N GLN A 61 0.88 6.55 -1.27
CA GLN A 61 1.86 6.19 -2.30
C GLN A 61 1.95 7.23 -3.41
N PHE A 62 1.06 8.22 -3.42
CA PHE A 62 1.04 9.23 -4.47
C PHE A 62 1.57 10.55 -3.96
N GLN A 63 2.16 11.32 -4.89
CA GLN A 63 2.64 12.65 -4.64
C GLN A 63 2.39 13.47 -5.89
N ASN A 64 1.69 14.59 -5.76
CA ASN A 64 1.39 15.46 -6.89
C ASN A 64 0.64 14.72 -8.00
N GLY A 65 -0.25 13.80 -7.61
CA GLY A 65 -1.08 13.07 -8.55
C GLY A 65 -0.40 11.93 -9.26
N LYS A 66 0.81 11.56 -8.85
CA LYS A 66 1.58 10.47 -9.46
C LYS A 66 2.13 9.56 -8.38
N PRO A 67 2.40 8.29 -8.71
CA PRO A 67 3.05 7.42 -7.74
C PRO A 67 4.41 7.99 -7.34
N ARG A 68 4.75 7.85 -6.06
CA ARG A 68 6.06 8.28 -5.59
C ARG A 68 7.14 7.45 -6.28
N PRO A 69 8.31 8.04 -6.57
CA PRO A 69 9.37 7.30 -7.27
C PRO A 69 9.81 6.02 -6.56
N LEU A 70 9.67 5.95 -5.24
CA LEU A 70 10.10 4.78 -4.50
C LEU A 70 9.16 3.59 -4.65
N VAL A 71 7.92 3.80 -5.12
CA VAL A 71 6.92 2.74 -5.12
C VAL A 71 7.37 1.49 -5.86
N PRO A 72 7.92 1.56 -7.09
CA PRO A 72 8.35 0.33 -7.76
C PRO A 72 9.41 -0.44 -6.99
N GLN A 73 10.36 0.26 -6.39
CA GLN A 73 11.39 -0.38 -5.60
C GLN A 73 10.81 -0.99 -4.32
N LEU A 74 9.88 -0.27 -3.71
CA LEU A 74 9.21 -0.75 -2.49
C LEU A 74 8.46 -2.05 -2.76
N VAL A 75 7.70 -2.10 -3.85
CA VAL A 75 6.95 -3.30 -4.19
C VAL A 75 7.90 -4.45 -4.53
N ARG A 76 8.96 -4.17 -5.27
CA ARG A 76 9.94 -5.21 -5.59
C ARG A 76 10.59 -5.77 -4.33
N THR A 77 10.97 -4.88 -3.41
CA THR A 77 11.57 -5.30 -2.15
C THR A 77 10.61 -6.17 -1.36
N ALA A 78 9.33 -5.80 -1.34
CA ALA A 78 8.32 -6.58 -0.64
C ALA A 78 8.18 -7.97 -1.26
N ARG A 79 8.12 -8.04 -2.58
CA ARG A 79 7.98 -9.33 -3.26
C ARG A 79 9.18 -10.23 -3.02
N GLU A 80 10.37 -9.66 -3.00
CA GLU A 80 11.57 -10.42 -2.70
C GLU A 80 11.57 -10.93 -1.26
N ALA A 81 10.90 -10.22 -0.37
CA ALA A 81 10.76 -10.64 1.02
C ALA A 81 9.57 -11.58 1.24
N GLY A 82 8.85 -11.93 0.18
CA GLY A 82 7.72 -12.83 0.28
C GLY A 82 6.42 -12.17 0.72
N LEU A 83 6.32 -10.86 0.60
CA LEU A 83 5.12 -10.13 0.99
C LEU A 83 4.26 -9.86 -0.24
N ASP A 84 2.98 -10.22 -0.16
CA ASP A 84 2.03 -9.80 -1.18
C ASP A 84 1.55 -8.38 -0.87
N ASP A 85 0.69 -7.85 -1.72
CA ASP A 85 0.24 -6.47 -1.57
C ASP A 85 -0.51 -6.22 -0.26
N GLU A 86 -1.32 -7.20 0.15
CA GLU A 86 -2.06 -7.08 1.40
C GLU A 86 -1.12 -7.04 2.59
N ARG A 87 -0.14 -7.93 2.61
CA ARG A 87 0.82 -7.95 3.69
C ARG A 87 1.71 -6.71 3.68
N LEU A 88 2.07 -6.25 2.48
CA LEU A 88 2.83 -5.01 2.38
C LEU A 88 2.04 -3.85 2.98
N TYR A 89 0.74 -3.77 2.69
CA TYR A 89 -0.08 -2.72 3.28
C TYR A 89 -0.07 -2.83 4.81
N GLU A 90 -0.18 -4.04 5.35
CA GLU A 90 -0.12 -4.22 6.80
C GLU A 90 1.19 -3.69 7.37
N VAL A 91 2.31 -4.03 6.71
CA VAL A 91 3.62 -3.56 7.15
C VAL A 91 3.69 -2.04 7.13
N MET A 92 3.15 -1.43 6.08
CA MET A 92 3.20 0.03 5.95
C MET A 92 2.34 0.74 6.99
N THR A 93 1.39 0.05 7.60
CA THR A 93 0.56 0.65 8.65
C THR A 93 1.12 0.41 10.04
N MET A 94 2.21 -0.34 10.17
CA MET A 94 2.78 -0.63 11.48
C MET A 94 3.41 0.60 12.09
N ARG A 95 3.27 0.71 13.40
CA ARG A 95 3.86 1.83 14.11
C ARG A 95 5.35 1.56 14.34
N VAL A 96 6.14 2.60 14.24
CA VAL A 96 7.58 2.49 14.32
C VAL A 96 8.12 3.58 15.25
N GLY A 97 9.38 3.42 15.64
CA GLY A 97 10.03 4.37 16.50
C GLY A 97 9.79 4.06 17.96
N LEU A 98 10.50 4.75 18.83
CA LEU A 98 10.46 4.49 20.26
C LEU A 98 9.08 4.72 20.86
N GLY A 99 8.40 5.77 20.42
CA GLY A 99 7.07 6.08 20.93
C GLY A 99 5.94 5.41 20.19
N GLY A 100 6.23 4.75 19.08
CA GLY A 100 5.20 4.14 18.26
C GLY A 100 4.21 5.17 17.72
N GLU A 101 4.67 6.39 17.49
CA GLU A 101 3.80 7.48 17.09
C GLU A 101 3.62 7.61 15.60
N GLN A 102 4.56 7.07 14.84
CA GLN A 102 4.52 7.16 13.40
C GLN A 102 4.29 5.78 12.80
N ARG A 103 3.66 5.76 11.63
CA ARG A 103 3.57 4.54 10.86
C ARG A 103 4.65 4.54 9.79
N LEU A 104 4.93 3.37 9.26
CA LEU A 104 5.93 3.27 8.20
C LEU A 104 5.54 4.12 7.00
N SER A 105 4.23 4.21 6.69
CA SER A 105 3.75 5.06 5.62
C SER A 105 4.05 6.54 5.88
N ASP A 106 4.10 6.96 7.14
CA ASP A 106 4.47 8.34 7.46
C ASP A 106 5.94 8.59 7.11
N LEU A 107 6.79 7.59 7.33
CA LEU A 107 8.20 7.71 6.96
C LEU A 107 8.36 7.80 5.44
N LEU A 108 7.53 7.07 4.71
CA LEU A 108 7.55 7.15 3.25
C LEU A 108 7.22 8.57 2.80
N VAL A 109 6.16 9.15 3.36
CA VAL A 109 5.76 10.52 3.02
C VAL A 109 6.84 11.52 3.40
N ALA A 110 7.58 11.24 4.49
CA ALA A 110 8.65 12.12 4.94
C ALA A 110 9.95 11.94 4.15
N GLY A 111 9.99 11.00 3.20
CA GLY A 111 11.19 10.80 2.40
C GLY A 111 12.25 9.93 3.07
N GLN A 112 11.88 9.18 4.09
CA GLN A 112 12.82 8.31 4.82
C GLN A 112 12.92 6.96 4.10
N ASP A 113 13.39 6.99 2.87
CA ASP A 113 13.34 5.83 1.97
C ASP A 113 14.10 4.63 2.52
N GLU A 114 15.30 4.85 3.07
CA GLU A 114 16.10 3.73 3.56
C GLU A 114 15.45 3.02 4.73
N ALA A 115 14.84 3.79 5.63
CA ALA A 115 14.17 3.21 6.78
C ALA A 115 12.97 2.37 6.33
N VAL A 116 12.22 2.87 5.33
CA VAL A 116 11.07 2.16 4.80
C VAL A 116 11.52 0.85 4.14
N LEU A 117 12.52 0.91 3.28
CA LEU A 117 12.99 -0.28 2.58
C LEU A 117 13.57 -1.32 3.54
N ALA A 118 14.28 -0.86 4.57
CA ALA A 118 14.85 -1.79 5.55
C ALA A 118 13.76 -2.53 6.29
N ALA A 119 12.70 -1.83 6.70
CA ALA A 119 11.59 -2.45 7.41
C ALA A 119 10.86 -3.46 6.52
N VAL A 120 10.63 -3.10 5.26
CA VAL A 120 9.96 -3.99 4.33
C VAL A 120 10.83 -5.21 4.03
N ARG A 121 12.14 -4.99 3.88
CA ARG A 121 13.07 -6.08 3.60
C ARG A 121 13.08 -7.11 4.71
N SER A 122 12.92 -6.68 5.94
CA SER A 122 12.85 -7.60 7.06
C SER A 122 11.49 -8.31 7.16
N GLY A 123 10.53 -7.92 6.34
CA GLY A 123 9.19 -8.50 6.37
C GLY A 123 8.44 -8.12 7.62
N ALA A 124 8.89 -7.07 8.30
CA ALA A 124 8.31 -6.62 9.56
C ALA A 124 8.23 -7.76 10.57
N ARG A 125 9.28 -8.53 10.65
CA ARG A 125 9.32 -9.62 11.61
C ARG A 125 9.26 -9.07 13.01
N PRO A 126 8.55 -9.79 13.89
CA PRO A 126 8.50 -9.39 15.29
C PRO A 126 9.86 -9.47 15.94
#